data_7d90be8a77a4883dfb914a546b8c2c41
#
_entry.id   7d90be8a77a4883dfb914a546b8c2c41
#
_cell.length_a   1.000
_cell.length_b   1.000
_cell.length_c   1.000
_cell.angle_alpha   90.00
_cell.angle_beta   90.00
_cell.angle_gamma   90.00
#
_symmetry.space_group_name_H-M   'P 1'
#
loop_
_entity.id
_entity.type
_entity.pdbx_description
1 polymer ?
#
loop_
_entity_poly.entity_id
_entity_poly.type
_entity_poly.pdbx_seq_one_letter_code
_entity_poly.pdbx_strand_id
1 'polypeptide(L)'
;MAKVLYNGDIQEAVLQGKKIAVIGYGSQGHAHALNLKESGFDVVVGLRGGKSWDKAVEDGVEVTSVADATAQADVVMVLLPDEMQPKVYEESIKPNLEAGNSLVFAHGFNVHFTQIVPPADVDVFLVAPKGPGHLVRRTYTEGAGVPALYAVYQDYTGQARELALAYAKGIGSARAGVLETTFQEETETDLFGEQAVLCGGATALIKAGFETLVEAGYQPEVAYFECLHELKLIVDLLYEGGLENMRYSISDTAQWGDFVSGPRVVNAETKARMKDVLTDIQTGAFAKGWILENQANRPQFNAINRSENNHPIEVVGRELRALMPFIKKPVNQKKEVVVNGSR
;
A
#
# COMPACT_ATOMS: atom_id res chain seq x y z
N MET A 1 -12.66 19.19 12.63
CA MET A 1 -11.54 18.33 12.24
C MET A 1 -11.87 16.92 12.69
N ALA A 2 -11.56 15.91 11.90
CA ALA A 2 -11.68 14.53 12.31
C ALA A 2 -10.80 14.26 13.54
N LYS A 3 -11.26 13.39 14.45
CA LYS A 3 -10.54 13.05 15.66
C LYS A 3 -9.43 12.05 15.35
N VAL A 4 -8.20 12.41 15.60
CA VAL A 4 -7.05 11.49 15.54
C VAL A 4 -6.84 10.86 16.91
N LEU A 5 -6.72 9.53 16.95
CA LEU A 5 -6.50 8.74 18.16
C LEU A 5 -5.03 8.32 18.24
N TYR A 6 -4.46 8.36 19.44
CA TYR A 6 -3.08 7.98 19.73
C TYR A 6 -3.02 6.84 20.76
N ASN A 7 -1.82 6.35 21.06
CA ASN A 7 -1.60 5.23 21.99
C ASN A 7 -2.36 5.36 23.31
N GLY A 8 -2.45 6.58 23.87
CA GLY A 8 -3.14 6.85 25.15
C GLY A 8 -4.67 6.75 25.08
N ASP A 9 -5.22 6.87 23.88
CA ASP A 9 -6.67 6.84 23.63
C ASP A 9 -7.20 5.40 23.37
N ILE A 10 -6.29 4.43 23.18
CA ILE A 10 -6.62 3.09 22.67
C ILE A 10 -6.34 2.03 23.74
N GLN A 11 -7.38 1.26 24.06
CA GLN A 11 -7.29 0.09 24.95
C GLN A 11 -6.99 -1.16 24.12
N GLU A 12 -5.92 -1.88 24.46
CA GLU A 12 -5.52 -3.11 23.76
C GLU A 12 -6.03 -4.39 24.42
N ALA A 13 -6.63 -4.28 25.60
CA ALA A 13 -7.11 -5.44 26.36
C ALA A 13 -8.11 -6.31 25.61
N VAL A 14 -8.90 -5.75 24.68
CA VAL A 14 -9.87 -6.48 23.84
C VAL A 14 -9.18 -7.48 22.90
N LEU A 15 -7.91 -7.28 22.57
CA LEU A 15 -7.12 -8.14 21.69
C LEU A 15 -6.23 -9.13 22.47
N GLN A 16 -6.11 -8.95 23.81
CA GLN A 16 -5.31 -9.84 24.66
C GLN A 16 -5.94 -11.23 24.74
N GLY A 17 -5.09 -12.26 24.56
CA GLY A 17 -5.53 -13.67 24.57
C GLY A 17 -6.21 -14.12 23.28
N LYS A 18 -6.39 -13.25 22.30
CA LYS A 18 -6.89 -13.61 20.97
C LYS A 18 -5.75 -14.02 20.07
N LYS A 19 -5.96 -15.04 19.25
CA LYS A 19 -5.01 -15.46 18.21
C LYS A 19 -5.28 -14.69 16.91
N ILE A 20 -4.23 -14.14 16.31
CA ILE A 20 -4.30 -13.35 15.10
C ILE A 20 -3.67 -14.13 13.95
N ALA A 21 -4.46 -14.46 12.92
CA ALA A 21 -3.95 -14.99 11.67
C ALA A 21 -3.62 -13.84 10.71
N VAL A 22 -2.40 -13.81 10.20
CA VAL A 22 -1.99 -12.93 9.10
C VAL A 22 -1.92 -13.75 7.82
N ILE A 23 -2.84 -13.54 6.90
CA ILE A 23 -2.92 -14.29 5.64
C ILE A 23 -2.14 -13.56 4.56
N GLY A 24 -0.98 -14.10 4.21
CA GLY A 24 -0.02 -13.47 3.31
C GLY A 24 1.22 -12.92 4.04
N TYR A 25 2.39 -12.98 3.38
CA TYR A 25 3.68 -12.52 3.93
C TYR A 25 4.46 -11.69 2.88
N GLY A 26 3.72 -10.81 2.20
CA GLY A 26 4.28 -9.75 1.36
C GLY A 26 4.77 -8.56 2.22
N SER A 27 4.92 -7.39 1.63
CA SER A 27 5.43 -6.20 2.34
C SER A 27 4.62 -5.84 3.58
N GLN A 28 3.28 -5.80 3.47
CA GLN A 28 2.40 -5.53 4.61
C GLN A 28 2.33 -6.72 5.57
N GLY A 29 2.14 -7.95 5.05
CA GLY A 29 2.02 -9.15 5.90
C GLY A 29 3.23 -9.38 6.78
N HIS A 30 4.44 -9.21 6.25
CA HIS A 30 5.68 -9.24 7.01
C HIS A 30 5.69 -8.17 8.13
N ALA A 31 5.33 -6.92 7.79
CA ALA A 31 5.32 -5.84 8.77
C ALA A 31 4.29 -6.07 9.88
N HIS A 32 3.05 -6.41 9.53
CA HIS A 32 1.98 -6.63 10.50
C HIS A 32 2.30 -7.81 11.42
N ALA A 33 2.71 -8.96 10.86
CA ALA A 33 3.01 -10.16 11.66
C ALA A 33 4.12 -9.90 12.68
N LEU A 34 5.23 -9.29 12.27
CA LEU A 34 6.34 -9.01 13.18
C LEU A 34 6.02 -7.93 14.20
N ASN A 35 5.35 -6.84 13.80
CA ASN A 35 5.00 -5.76 14.72
C ASN A 35 4.02 -6.24 15.79
N LEU A 36 3.01 -7.03 15.42
CA LEU A 36 2.06 -7.63 16.37
C LEU A 36 2.75 -8.60 17.32
N LYS A 37 3.61 -9.48 16.80
CA LYS A 37 4.39 -10.42 17.63
C LYS A 37 5.29 -9.68 18.62
N GLU A 38 6.01 -8.67 18.19
CA GLU A 38 6.86 -7.85 19.05
C GLU A 38 6.06 -6.97 20.04
N SER A 39 4.80 -6.68 19.73
CA SER A 39 3.85 -6.06 20.64
C SER A 39 3.22 -7.03 21.65
N GLY A 40 3.60 -8.33 21.60
CA GLY A 40 3.19 -9.34 22.58
C GLY A 40 1.91 -10.09 22.25
N PHE A 41 1.41 -10.01 21.01
CA PHE A 41 0.24 -10.76 20.57
C PHE A 41 0.61 -12.16 20.03
N ASP A 42 -0.34 -13.10 20.13
CA ASP A 42 -0.23 -14.45 19.54
C ASP A 42 -0.53 -14.40 18.05
N VAL A 43 0.49 -14.64 17.21
CA VAL A 43 0.40 -14.45 15.76
C VAL A 43 0.79 -15.72 15.03
N VAL A 44 -0.07 -16.15 14.11
CA VAL A 44 0.20 -17.20 13.14
C VAL A 44 0.10 -16.65 11.72
N VAL A 45 0.97 -17.08 10.81
CA VAL A 45 0.95 -16.68 9.42
C VAL A 45 0.37 -17.80 8.55
N GLY A 46 -0.68 -17.49 7.78
CA GLY A 46 -1.31 -18.41 6.84
C GLY A 46 -0.74 -18.26 5.44
N LEU A 47 -0.07 -19.30 4.92
CA LEU A 47 0.57 -19.27 3.60
C LEU A 47 0.39 -20.57 2.83
N ARG A 48 0.67 -20.48 1.53
CA ARG A 48 1.06 -21.65 0.72
C ARG A 48 2.57 -21.84 0.81
N GLY A 49 3.06 -23.05 0.60
CA GLY A 49 4.51 -23.31 0.52
C GLY A 49 5.22 -22.39 -0.50
N GLY A 50 6.51 -22.13 -0.26
CA GLY A 50 7.37 -21.32 -1.12
C GLY A 50 8.12 -20.22 -0.37
N LYS A 51 8.72 -19.28 -1.10
CA LYS A 51 9.66 -18.28 -0.55
C LYS A 51 9.12 -17.45 0.62
N SER A 52 7.82 -17.11 0.60
CA SER A 52 7.20 -16.37 1.71
C SER A 52 7.07 -17.23 2.96
N TRP A 53 6.85 -18.54 2.79
CA TRP A 53 6.85 -19.51 3.89
C TRP A 53 8.24 -19.60 4.52
N ASP A 54 9.27 -19.85 3.70
CA ASP A 54 10.65 -19.96 4.16
C ASP A 54 11.09 -18.68 4.90
N LYS A 55 10.72 -17.51 4.37
CA LYS A 55 11.01 -16.22 4.98
C LYS A 55 10.31 -16.04 6.33
N ALA A 56 9.05 -16.40 6.46
CA ALA A 56 8.31 -16.28 7.73
C ALA A 56 8.89 -17.21 8.81
N VAL A 57 9.31 -18.44 8.43
CA VAL A 57 10.00 -19.36 9.32
C VAL A 57 11.36 -18.79 9.75
N GLU A 58 12.14 -18.22 8.82
CA GLU A 58 13.43 -17.56 9.13
C GLU A 58 13.25 -16.38 10.11
N ASP A 59 12.17 -15.62 9.97
CA ASP A 59 11.81 -14.52 10.86
C ASP A 59 11.23 -15.01 12.22
N GLY A 60 11.13 -16.33 12.40
CA GLY A 60 10.70 -16.97 13.64
C GLY A 60 9.21 -16.83 13.93
N VAL A 61 8.37 -16.61 12.90
CA VAL A 61 6.91 -16.58 13.07
C VAL A 61 6.33 -17.97 12.87
N GLU A 62 5.28 -18.32 13.62
CA GLU A 62 4.51 -19.54 13.40
C GLU A 62 3.85 -19.52 12.02
N VAL A 63 4.03 -20.58 11.21
CA VAL A 63 3.50 -20.65 9.84
C VAL A 63 2.71 -21.93 9.64
N THR A 64 1.54 -21.80 9.04
CA THR A 64 0.70 -22.96 8.67
C THR A 64 -0.07 -22.68 7.37
N SER A 65 -0.94 -23.60 6.96
CA SER A 65 -1.83 -23.36 5.82
C SER A 65 -2.80 -22.21 6.09
N VAL A 66 -3.34 -21.59 5.03
CA VAL A 66 -4.35 -20.53 5.19
C VAL A 66 -5.57 -21.04 5.93
N ALA A 67 -6.03 -22.27 5.62
CA ALA A 67 -7.18 -22.89 6.27
C ALA A 67 -6.93 -23.12 7.77
N ASP A 68 -5.79 -23.72 8.12
CA ASP A 68 -5.45 -24.00 9.53
C ASP A 68 -5.18 -22.70 10.32
N ALA A 69 -4.58 -21.69 9.69
CA ALA A 69 -4.39 -20.37 10.32
C ALA A 69 -5.74 -19.73 10.64
N THR A 70 -6.69 -19.79 9.70
CA THR A 70 -8.03 -19.24 9.88
C THR A 70 -8.79 -20.00 10.98
N ALA A 71 -8.77 -21.34 10.95
CA ALA A 71 -9.51 -22.18 11.88
C ALA A 71 -9.10 -22.03 13.36
N GLN A 72 -7.87 -21.58 13.61
CA GLN A 72 -7.38 -21.39 14.98
C GLN A 72 -7.42 -19.94 15.46
N ALA A 73 -7.82 -18.99 14.60
CA ALA A 73 -7.72 -17.57 14.89
C ALA A 73 -9.06 -16.93 15.27
N ASP A 74 -9.01 -15.97 16.19
CA ASP A 74 -10.11 -15.06 16.49
C ASP A 74 -10.18 -13.90 15.49
N VAL A 75 -9.00 -13.46 15.01
CA VAL A 75 -8.85 -12.31 14.10
C VAL A 75 -8.06 -12.73 12.87
N VAL A 76 -8.64 -12.59 11.69
CA VAL A 76 -8.06 -13.01 10.41
C VAL A 76 -7.78 -11.78 9.55
N MET A 77 -6.53 -11.35 9.49
CA MET A 77 -6.07 -10.22 8.67
C MET A 77 -5.64 -10.72 7.29
N VAL A 78 -6.34 -10.26 6.24
CA VAL A 78 -6.07 -10.66 4.85
C VAL A 78 -5.14 -9.66 4.19
N LEU A 79 -3.89 -10.08 3.92
CA LEU A 79 -2.81 -9.26 3.32
C LEU A 79 -2.24 -9.90 2.05
N LEU A 80 -3.12 -10.53 1.30
CA LEU A 80 -2.85 -11.02 -0.06
C LEU A 80 -3.07 -9.89 -1.08
N PRO A 81 -2.48 -9.97 -2.29
CA PRO A 81 -2.86 -9.10 -3.40
C PRO A 81 -4.37 -9.18 -3.67
N ASP A 82 -5.00 -8.03 -3.94
CA ASP A 82 -6.47 -7.90 -4.05
C ASP A 82 -7.09 -8.90 -5.01
N GLU A 83 -6.44 -9.14 -6.14
CA GLU A 83 -6.89 -10.07 -7.17
C GLU A 83 -6.85 -11.55 -6.74
N MET A 84 -6.13 -11.86 -5.68
CA MET A 84 -6.04 -13.22 -5.14
C MET A 84 -7.02 -13.44 -3.98
N GLN A 85 -7.40 -12.37 -3.28
CA GLN A 85 -8.20 -12.46 -2.06
C GLN A 85 -9.53 -13.18 -2.27
N PRO A 86 -10.35 -12.89 -3.32
CA PRO A 86 -11.66 -13.53 -3.47
C PRO A 86 -11.56 -15.06 -3.56
N LYS A 87 -10.59 -15.55 -4.33
CA LYS A 87 -10.38 -17.00 -4.48
C LYS A 87 -9.94 -17.64 -3.17
N VAL A 88 -8.94 -17.08 -2.51
CA VAL A 88 -8.43 -17.63 -1.24
C VAL A 88 -9.49 -17.52 -0.14
N TYR A 89 -10.28 -16.46 -0.14
CA TYR A 89 -11.40 -16.30 0.77
C TYR A 89 -12.41 -17.44 0.63
N GLU A 90 -12.92 -17.69 -0.57
CA GLU A 90 -13.92 -18.75 -0.80
C GLU A 90 -13.37 -20.16 -0.54
N GLU A 91 -12.10 -20.42 -0.92
CA GLU A 91 -11.52 -21.77 -0.83
C GLU A 91 -10.97 -22.11 0.57
N SER A 92 -10.47 -21.12 1.34
CA SER A 92 -9.67 -21.40 2.53
C SER A 92 -10.04 -20.58 3.77
N ILE A 93 -10.59 -19.36 3.62
CA ILE A 93 -10.92 -18.51 4.76
C ILE A 93 -12.37 -18.75 5.18
N LYS A 94 -13.31 -18.50 4.29
CA LYS A 94 -14.77 -18.59 4.58
C LYS A 94 -15.22 -19.93 5.20
N PRO A 95 -14.74 -21.11 4.72
CA PRO A 95 -15.14 -22.39 5.31
C PRO A 95 -14.63 -22.62 6.73
N ASN A 96 -13.66 -21.82 7.18
CA ASN A 96 -12.98 -21.97 8.48
C ASN A 96 -13.25 -20.77 9.41
N LEU A 97 -14.09 -19.82 9.02
CA LEU A 97 -14.55 -18.76 9.91
C LEU A 97 -15.65 -19.29 10.84
N GLU A 98 -15.58 -18.91 12.09
CA GLU A 98 -16.60 -19.19 13.10
C GLU A 98 -17.35 -17.90 13.49
N ALA A 99 -18.57 -18.05 13.98
CA ALA A 99 -19.36 -16.92 14.47
C ALA A 99 -18.60 -16.17 15.58
N GLY A 100 -18.52 -14.85 15.44
CA GLY A 100 -17.77 -13.97 16.34
C GLY A 100 -16.29 -13.77 15.98
N ASN A 101 -15.77 -14.44 14.95
CA ASN A 101 -14.45 -14.10 14.41
C ASN A 101 -14.46 -12.69 13.81
N SER A 102 -13.27 -12.14 13.63
CA SER A 102 -13.07 -10.87 12.92
C SER A 102 -12.36 -11.10 11.60
N LEU A 103 -12.96 -10.68 10.49
CA LEU A 103 -12.36 -10.66 9.16
C LEU A 103 -11.84 -9.25 8.88
N VAL A 104 -10.54 -9.10 8.68
CA VAL A 104 -9.85 -7.82 8.67
C VAL A 104 -9.10 -7.61 7.36
N PHE A 105 -9.09 -6.37 6.88
CA PHE A 105 -8.42 -5.96 5.64
C PHE A 105 -7.50 -4.76 5.89
N ALA A 106 -6.51 -4.55 5.03
CA ALA A 106 -5.70 -3.33 5.01
C ALA A 106 -6.09 -2.37 3.87
N HIS A 107 -7.02 -2.77 3.01
CA HIS A 107 -7.61 -1.99 1.94
C HIS A 107 -9.03 -2.49 1.67
N GLY A 108 -9.96 -1.56 1.40
CA GLY A 108 -11.36 -1.89 1.31
C GLY A 108 -11.84 -2.49 -0.02
N PHE A 109 -10.99 -2.63 -1.04
CA PHE A 109 -11.32 -2.98 -2.43
C PHE A 109 -12.32 -4.14 -2.56
N ASN A 110 -11.99 -5.30 -1.99
CA ASN A 110 -12.76 -6.52 -2.19
C ASN A 110 -14.13 -6.50 -1.49
N VAL A 111 -14.25 -5.81 -0.38
CA VAL A 111 -15.53 -5.63 0.33
C VAL A 111 -16.35 -4.54 -0.35
N HIS A 112 -15.75 -3.39 -0.65
CA HIS A 112 -16.43 -2.26 -1.28
C HIS A 112 -17.00 -2.61 -2.66
N PHE A 113 -16.21 -3.29 -3.50
CA PHE A 113 -16.66 -3.75 -4.82
C PHE A 113 -17.28 -5.15 -4.82
N THR A 114 -17.74 -5.63 -3.67
CA THR A 114 -18.50 -6.89 -3.52
C THR A 114 -17.85 -8.14 -4.10
N GLN A 115 -16.52 -8.17 -4.15
CA GLN A 115 -15.77 -9.36 -4.55
C GLN A 115 -15.67 -10.37 -3.39
N ILE A 116 -15.77 -9.87 -2.15
CA ILE A 116 -15.91 -10.65 -0.92
C ILE A 116 -17.18 -10.19 -0.21
N VAL A 117 -18.07 -11.14 0.06
CA VAL A 117 -19.28 -10.93 0.87
C VAL A 117 -19.10 -11.72 2.16
N PRO A 118 -18.80 -11.04 3.28
CA PRO A 118 -18.62 -11.70 4.58
C PRO A 118 -19.91 -12.34 5.09
N PRO A 119 -19.82 -13.40 5.91
CA PRO A 119 -20.99 -13.94 6.62
C PRO A 119 -21.49 -12.91 7.65
N ALA A 120 -22.79 -12.98 7.96
CA ALA A 120 -23.45 -11.99 8.82
C ALA A 120 -23.06 -12.10 10.31
N ASP A 121 -22.42 -13.18 10.70
CA ASP A 121 -22.08 -13.54 12.07
C ASP A 121 -20.58 -13.34 12.42
N VAL A 122 -19.89 -12.49 11.68
CA VAL A 122 -18.49 -12.09 11.95
C VAL A 122 -18.38 -10.57 12.04
N ASP A 123 -17.36 -10.09 12.73
CA ASP A 123 -16.95 -8.69 12.61
C ASP A 123 -16.18 -8.46 11.32
N VAL A 124 -16.36 -7.31 10.70
CA VAL A 124 -15.59 -6.92 9.50
C VAL A 124 -15.11 -5.50 9.67
N PHE A 125 -13.79 -5.31 9.64
CA PHE A 125 -13.19 -3.98 9.71
C PHE A 125 -11.91 -3.89 8.88
N LEU A 126 -11.44 -2.69 8.65
CA LEU A 126 -10.13 -2.47 8.05
C LEU A 126 -9.20 -1.67 8.99
N VAL A 127 -7.91 -1.93 8.83
CA VAL A 127 -6.83 -1.13 9.38
C VAL A 127 -5.80 -0.93 8.27
N ALA A 128 -5.77 0.28 7.72
CA ALA A 128 -5.00 0.65 6.53
C ALA A 128 -3.86 1.62 6.88
N PRO A 129 -2.62 1.14 7.15
CA PRO A 129 -1.48 2.02 7.30
C PRO A 129 -1.23 2.81 6.00
N LYS A 130 -1.07 4.14 6.11
CA LYS A 130 -0.84 5.01 4.96
C LYS A 130 0.65 5.09 4.62
N GLY A 131 1.16 3.96 4.16
CA GLY A 131 2.55 3.79 3.71
C GLY A 131 2.90 2.36 3.33
N PRO A 132 3.94 2.15 2.53
CA PRO A 132 4.40 0.82 2.14
C PRO A 132 4.79 -0.03 3.34
N GLY A 133 4.52 -1.34 3.30
CA GLY A 133 4.74 -2.24 4.44
C GLY A 133 6.18 -2.24 4.98
N HIS A 134 7.19 -2.13 4.12
CA HIS A 134 8.59 -2.04 4.58
C HIS A 134 8.87 -0.76 5.39
N LEU A 135 8.11 0.33 5.16
CA LEU A 135 8.17 1.53 6.00
C LEU A 135 7.40 1.32 7.30
N VAL A 136 6.24 0.66 7.28
CA VAL A 136 5.50 0.29 8.49
C VAL A 136 6.41 -0.51 9.44
N ARG A 137 7.18 -1.47 8.90
CA ARG A 137 8.15 -2.24 9.69
C ARG A 137 9.30 -1.38 10.21
N ARG A 138 9.94 -0.61 9.34
CA ARG A 138 11.10 0.21 9.69
C ARG A 138 10.78 1.24 10.76
N THR A 139 9.71 2.02 10.56
CA THR A 139 9.32 3.05 11.54
C THR A 139 8.94 2.44 12.89
N TYR A 140 8.31 1.26 12.88
CA TYR A 140 8.01 0.53 14.12
C TYR A 140 9.29 0.19 14.90
N THR A 141 10.32 -0.35 14.23
CA THR A 141 11.60 -0.69 14.87
C THR A 141 12.39 0.53 15.35
N GLU A 142 12.14 1.69 14.75
CA GLU A 142 12.71 2.98 15.16
C GLU A 142 11.93 3.64 16.32
N GLY A 143 10.88 2.98 16.84
CA GLY A 143 10.04 3.53 17.92
C GLY A 143 8.97 4.52 17.45
N ALA A 144 8.91 4.79 16.14
CA ALA A 144 7.89 5.61 15.48
C ALA A 144 6.75 4.75 14.93
N GLY A 145 5.92 5.30 14.04
CA GLY A 145 4.81 4.59 13.39
C GLY A 145 4.43 5.25 12.06
N VAL A 146 3.67 4.52 11.26
CA VAL A 146 2.98 5.05 10.09
C VAL A 146 1.52 5.26 10.47
N PRO A 147 0.91 6.43 10.23
CA PRO A 147 -0.49 6.66 10.56
C PRO A 147 -1.39 5.69 9.80
N ALA A 148 -2.52 5.33 10.39
CA ALA A 148 -3.48 4.42 9.77
C ALA A 148 -4.90 4.97 9.77
N LEU A 149 -5.66 4.55 8.78
CA LEU A 149 -7.12 4.66 8.79
C LEU A 149 -7.72 3.36 9.37
N TYR A 150 -8.85 3.48 10.05
CA TYR A 150 -9.66 2.32 10.41
C TYR A 150 -11.12 2.58 10.04
N ALA A 151 -11.82 1.50 9.67
CA ALA A 151 -13.26 1.55 9.43
C ALA A 151 -13.91 0.24 9.84
N VAL A 152 -15.14 0.31 10.35
CA VAL A 152 -15.98 -0.85 10.64
C VAL A 152 -17.00 -0.97 9.52
N TYR A 153 -17.05 -2.15 8.89
CA TYR A 153 -18.05 -2.51 7.89
C TYR A 153 -19.23 -3.24 8.54
N GLN A 154 -18.93 -4.17 9.45
CA GLN A 154 -19.90 -5.01 10.16
C GLN A 154 -19.42 -5.23 11.60
N ASP A 155 -20.32 -5.06 12.57
CA ASP A 155 -20.05 -5.19 13.98
C ASP A 155 -21.05 -6.19 14.58
N TYR A 156 -20.72 -7.48 14.49
CA TYR A 156 -21.57 -8.56 15.01
C TYR A 156 -21.41 -8.73 16.52
N THR A 157 -20.18 -8.60 17.02
CA THR A 157 -19.89 -8.80 18.45
C THR A 157 -20.11 -7.54 19.30
N GLY A 158 -20.26 -6.37 18.69
CA GLY A 158 -20.26 -5.08 19.36
C GLY A 158 -18.88 -4.60 19.78
N GLN A 159 -17.80 -5.22 19.27
CA GLN A 159 -16.41 -4.92 19.63
C GLN A 159 -15.52 -4.59 18.41
N ALA A 160 -16.06 -4.59 17.20
CA ALA A 160 -15.28 -4.42 15.97
C ALA A 160 -14.43 -3.14 15.97
N ARG A 161 -14.96 -2.05 16.50
CA ARG A 161 -14.24 -0.77 16.61
C ARG A 161 -13.04 -0.87 17.55
N GLU A 162 -13.23 -1.42 18.73
CA GLU A 162 -12.20 -1.58 19.74
C GLU A 162 -11.10 -2.54 19.25
N LEU A 163 -11.47 -3.62 18.56
CA LEU A 163 -10.54 -4.56 17.94
C LEU A 163 -9.72 -3.89 16.83
N ALA A 164 -10.34 -3.09 15.96
CA ALA A 164 -9.65 -2.35 14.92
C ALA A 164 -8.60 -1.37 15.50
N LEU A 165 -8.97 -0.65 16.55
CA LEU A 165 -8.08 0.28 17.24
C LEU A 165 -6.93 -0.45 17.96
N ALA A 166 -7.23 -1.55 18.67
CA ALA A 166 -6.22 -2.36 19.34
C ALA A 166 -5.23 -2.97 18.32
N TYR A 167 -5.73 -3.43 17.19
CA TYR A 167 -4.89 -3.93 16.08
C TYR A 167 -3.99 -2.82 15.53
N ALA A 168 -4.54 -1.63 15.24
CA ALA A 168 -3.77 -0.47 14.78
C ALA A 168 -2.66 -0.05 15.77
N LYS A 169 -2.94 -0.14 17.07
CA LYS A 169 -1.95 0.08 18.12
C LYS A 169 -0.87 -1.01 18.10
N GLY A 170 -1.26 -2.28 17.97
CA GLY A 170 -0.35 -3.42 17.92
C GLY A 170 0.65 -3.37 16.76
N ILE A 171 0.25 -2.87 15.59
CA ILE A 171 1.17 -2.65 14.47
C ILE A 171 2.00 -1.37 14.57
N GLY A 172 1.77 -0.53 15.62
CA GLY A 172 2.52 0.70 15.89
C GLY A 172 1.93 1.97 15.29
N SER A 173 0.80 1.90 14.56
CA SER A 173 0.22 3.06 13.89
C SER A 173 -0.29 4.14 14.84
N ALA A 174 -0.74 3.76 16.03
CA ALA A 174 -1.20 4.69 17.05
C ALA A 174 -0.10 5.61 17.64
N ARG A 175 1.17 5.35 17.33
CA ARG A 175 2.28 6.27 17.65
C ARG A 175 2.25 7.51 16.74
N ALA A 176 1.77 7.35 15.49
CA ALA A 176 1.66 8.43 14.51
C ALA A 176 0.24 9.00 14.41
N GLY A 177 -0.76 8.21 14.79
CA GLY A 177 -2.17 8.58 14.79
C GLY A 177 -3.05 7.62 13.98
N VAL A 178 -4.26 7.39 14.48
CA VAL A 178 -5.28 6.54 13.85
C VAL A 178 -6.54 7.36 13.64
N LEU A 179 -7.07 7.34 12.41
CA LEU A 179 -8.21 8.12 11.99
C LEU A 179 -9.36 7.22 11.54
N GLU A 180 -10.57 7.55 11.98
CA GLU A 180 -11.79 6.86 11.55
C GLU A 180 -12.19 7.25 10.13
N THR A 181 -12.61 6.28 9.34
CA THR A 181 -13.11 6.44 7.98
C THR A 181 -14.22 5.43 7.68
N THR A 182 -14.58 5.25 6.42
CA THR A 182 -15.47 4.19 5.93
C THR A 182 -14.74 3.33 4.90
N PHE A 183 -15.24 2.11 4.65
CA PHE A 183 -14.69 1.27 3.56
C PHE A 183 -14.76 1.98 2.20
N GLN A 184 -15.84 2.69 1.94
CA GLN A 184 -15.99 3.49 0.72
C GLN A 184 -14.92 4.58 0.64
N GLU A 185 -14.82 5.44 1.65
CA GLU A 185 -13.89 6.57 1.65
C GLU A 185 -12.43 6.09 1.55
N GLU A 186 -12.05 5.06 2.34
CA GLU A 186 -10.71 4.49 2.26
C GLU A 186 -10.40 3.96 0.87
N THR A 187 -11.29 3.14 0.30
CA THR A 187 -11.08 2.53 -1.01
C THR A 187 -11.00 3.56 -2.14
N GLU A 188 -11.94 4.49 -2.18
CA GLU A 188 -12.00 5.50 -3.24
C GLU A 188 -10.84 6.48 -3.17
N THR A 189 -10.45 6.93 -1.97
CA THR A 189 -9.36 7.89 -1.79
C THR A 189 -7.99 7.27 -1.98
N ASP A 190 -7.79 6.03 -1.55
CA ASP A 190 -6.54 5.29 -1.74
C ASP A 190 -6.29 5.04 -3.23
N LEU A 191 -7.26 4.47 -3.94
CA LEU A 191 -7.19 4.26 -5.39
C LEU A 191 -6.98 5.58 -6.15
N PHE A 192 -7.67 6.64 -5.76
CA PHE A 192 -7.48 7.95 -6.38
C PHE A 192 -6.07 8.49 -6.13
N GLY A 193 -5.59 8.43 -4.90
CA GLY A 193 -4.26 8.87 -4.51
C GLY A 193 -3.17 8.17 -5.31
N GLU A 194 -3.26 6.84 -5.45
CA GLU A 194 -2.30 6.04 -6.22
C GLU A 194 -2.33 6.39 -7.73
N GLN A 195 -3.51 6.52 -8.30
CA GLN A 195 -3.67 6.74 -9.74
C GLN A 195 -3.36 8.19 -10.15
N ALA A 196 -3.94 9.16 -9.44
CA ALA A 196 -3.89 10.55 -9.86
C ALA A 196 -2.67 11.33 -9.35
N VAL A 197 -2.04 10.89 -8.25
CA VAL A 197 -0.98 11.67 -7.58
C VAL A 197 0.26 10.83 -7.30
N LEU A 198 0.17 9.82 -6.41
CA LEU A 198 1.34 9.19 -5.79
C LEU A 198 2.15 8.31 -6.73
N CYS A 199 1.48 7.54 -7.59
CA CYS A 199 2.11 6.64 -8.53
C CYS A 199 1.87 7.11 -9.97
N GLY A 200 0.64 7.09 -10.46
CA GLY A 200 0.32 7.41 -11.84
C GLY A 200 0.67 8.84 -12.21
N GLY A 201 0.17 9.82 -11.47
CA GLY A 201 0.42 11.25 -11.72
C GLY A 201 1.90 11.62 -11.62
N ALA A 202 2.56 11.21 -10.53
CA ALA A 202 3.97 11.52 -10.31
C ALA A 202 4.89 10.91 -11.39
N THR A 203 4.68 9.63 -11.73
CA THR A 203 5.51 8.98 -12.76
C THR A 203 5.28 9.56 -14.15
N ALA A 204 4.05 9.92 -14.49
CA ALA A 204 3.74 10.58 -15.76
C ALA A 204 4.40 11.97 -15.84
N LEU A 205 4.35 12.77 -14.77
CA LEU A 205 4.99 14.08 -14.69
C LEU A 205 6.51 13.97 -14.86
N ILE A 206 7.15 13.05 -14.13
CA ILE A 206 8.59 12.80 -14.20
C ILE A 206 9.01 12.43 -15.62
N LYS A 207 8.30 11.49 -16.26
CA LYS A 207 8.59 11.04 -17.62
C LYS A 207 8.46 12.19 -18.61
N ALA A 208 7.36 12.93 -18.57
CA ALA A 208 7.13 14.06 -19.45
C ALA A 208 8.24 15.14 -19.30
N GLY A 209 8.69 15.42 -18.09
CA GLY A 209 9.80 16.34 -17.83
C GLY A 209 11.12 15.83 -18.43
N PHE A 210 11.45 14.57 -18.18
CA PHE A 210 12.65 13.92 -18.74
C PHE A 210 12.64 13.92 -20.27
N GLU A 211 11.55 13.49 -20.89
CA GLU A 211 11.38 13.45 -22.34
C GLU A 211 11.54 14.85 -22.96
N THR A 212 10.88 15.86 -22.37
CA THR A 212 10.98 17.26 -22.83
C THR A 212 12.43 17.76 -22.86
N LEU A 213 13.22 17.47 -21.84
CA LEU A 213 14.63 17.89 -21.80
C LEU A 213 15.48 17.12 -22.80
N VAL A 214 15.31 15.82 -22.92
CA VAL A 214 16.07 14.98 -23.87
C VAL A 214 15.72 15.34 -25.32
N GLU A 215 14.47 15.57 -25.66
CA GLU A 215 14.02 16.03 -26.97
C GLU A 215 14.59 17.40 -27.34
N ALA A 216 14.81 18.26 -26.34
CA ALA A 216 15.47 19.56 -26.52
C ALA A 216 17.01 19.44 -26.68
N GLY A 217 17.59 18.23 -26.62
CA GLY A 217 18.99 17.95 -26.82
C GLY A 217 19.85 17.99 -25.54
N TYR A 218 19.24 18.04 -24.36
CA TYR A 218 20.00 17.95 -23.11
C TYR A 218 20.41 16.50 -22.80
N GLN A 219 21.46 16.34 -22.01
CA GLN A 219 21.99 15.03 -21.63
C GLN A 219 20.96 14.25 -20.79
N PRO A 220 20.67 12.99 -21.13
CA PRO A 220 19.71 12.18 -20.38
C PRO A 220 20.07 12.02 -18.89
N GLU A 221 21.35 11.97 -18.55
CA GLU A 221 21.84 11.89 -17.18
C GLU A 221 21.47 13.15 -16.37
N VAL A 222 21.60 14.34 -16.97
CA VAL A 222 21.18 15.61 -16.35
C VAL A 222 19.67 15.63 -16.20
N ALA A 223 18.92 15.29 -17.25
CA ALA A 223 17.48 15.22 -17.21
C ALA A 223 16.95 14.24 -16.13
N TYR A 224 17.66 13.12 -15.91
CA TYR A 224 17.34 12.18 -14.83
C TYR A 224 17.54 12.80 -13.44
N PHE A 225 18.65 13.52 -13.21
CA PHE A 225 18.89 14.17 -11.92
C PHE A 225 17.82 15.22 -11.63
N GLU A 226 17.53 16.09 -12.59
CA GLU A 226 16.60 17.22 -12.46
C GLU A 226 15.13 16.76 -12.28
N CYS A 227 14.69 15.72 -13.03
CA CYS A 227 13.29 15.35 -13.06
C CYS A 227 12.93 14.21 -12.08
N LEU A 228 13.89 13.35 -11.69
CA LEU A 228 13.60 12.20 -10.84
C LEU A 228 14.42 12.19 -9.55
N HIS A 229 15.73 12.28 -9.62
CA HIS A 229 16.58 12.10 -8.44
C HIS A 229 16.32 13.19 -7.39
N GLU A 230 16.30 14.44 -7.80
CA GLU A 230 16.13 15.58 -6.90
C GLU A 230 14.70 15.69 -6.35
N LEU A 231 13.70 15.16 -7.07
CA LEU A 231 12.31 15.17 -6.60
C LEU A 231 12.16 14.56 -5.20
N LYS A 232 12.94 13.52 -4.88
CA LYS A 232 12.92 12.94 -3.53
C LYS A 232 13.24 13.98 -2.45
N LEU A 233 14.23 14.82 -2.69
CA LEU A 233 14.67 15.83 -1.71
C LEU A 233 13.59 16.90 -1.53
N ILE A 234 12.92 17.28 -2.61
CA ILE A 234 11.76 18.19 -2.54
C ILE A 234 10.58 17.56 -1.80
N VAL A 235 10.32 16.27 -2.05
CA VAL A 235 9.26 15.53 -1.35
C VAL A 235 9.57 15.40 0.15
N ASP A 236 10.83 15.23 0.53
CA ASP A 236 11.24 15.23 1.95
C ASP A 236 10.87 16.57 2.62
N LEU A 237 11.16 17.71 1.98
CA LEU A 237 10.80 19.04 2.50
C LEU A 237 9.28 19.23 2.63
N LEU A 238 8.52 18.73 1.64
CA LEU A 238 7.05 18.73 1.69
C LEU A 238 6.52 17.87 2.84
N TYR A 239 7.14 16.71 3.07
CA TYR A 239 6.76 15.79 4.13
C TYR A 239 7.06 16.38 5.52
N GLU A 240 8.21 17.04 5.68
CA GLU A 240 8.67 17.58 6.96
C GLU A 240 7.90 18.82 7.42
N GLY A 241 7.48 19.67 6.49
CA GLY A 241 6.88 20.95 6.87
C GLY A 241 5.88 21.54 5.88
N GLY A 242 5.36 20.73 4.95
CA GLY A 242 4.35 21.16 3.99
C GLY A 242 4.89 22.10 2.89
N LEU A 243 3.96 22.65 2.12
CA LEU A 243 4.27 23.54 0.99
C LEU A 243 5.05 24.80 1.41
N GLU A 244 4.76 25.32 2.60
CA GLU A 244 5.40 26.54 3.12
C GLU A 244 6.89 26.27 3.40
N ASN A 245 7.21 25.20 4.12
CA ASN A 245 8.58 24.81 4.44
C ASN A 245 9.40 24.47 3.17
N MET A 246 8.80 23.76 2.23
CA MET A 246 9.46 23.48 0.95
C MET A 246 9.83 24.78 0.23
N ARG A 247 8.90 25.72 0.11
CA ARG A 247 9.12 27.03 -0.53
C ARG A 247 10.17 27.86 0.20
N TYR A 248 10.15 27.87 1.53
CA TYR A 248 11.17 28.54 2.33
C TYR A 248 12.58 27.98 2.11
N SER A 249 12.68 26.68 1.83
CA SER A 249 13.95 25.96 1.72
C SER A 249 14.57 26.01 0.31
N ILE A 250 13.85 26.48 -0.70
CA ILE A 250 14.34 26.62 -2.08
C ILE A 250 14.68 28.09 -2.39
N SER A 251 15.33 28.34 -3.55
CA SER A 251 15.64 29.70 -3.98
C SER A 251 14.40 30.47 -4.42
N ASP A 252 14.45 31.81 -4.34
CA ASP A 252 13.39 32.69 -4.85
C ASP A 252 13.12 32.45 -6.33
N THR A 253 14.14 32.10 -7.11
CA THR A 253 14.01 31.74 -8.52
C THR A 253 13.18 30.49 -8.72
N ALA A 254 13.43 29.44 -7.92
CA ALA A 254 12.66 28.21 -7.96
C ALA A 254 11.22 28.42 -7.48
N GLN A 255 11.03 29.22 -6.41
CA GLN A 255 9.70 29.59 -5.90
C GLN A 255 8.90 30.40 -6.94
N TRP A 256 9.56 31.33 -7.64
CA TRP A 256 8.92 32.05 -8.74
C TRP A 256 8.46 31.09 -9.85
N GLY A 257 9.33 30.17 -10.25
CA GLY A 257 9.01 29.11 -11.21
C GLY A 257 7.80 28.26 -10.78
N ASP A 258 7.74 27.86 -9.51
CA ASP A 258 6.59 27.15 -8.92
C ASP A 258 5.28 27.94 -9.14
N PHE A 259 5.26 29.22 -8.80
CA PHE A 259 4.06 30.04 -8.91
C PHE A 259 3.59 30.30 -10.34
N VAL A 260 4.50 30.51 -11.29
CA VAL A 260 4.12 30.88 -12.66
C VAL A 260 4.02 29.71 -13.62
N SER A 261 4.77 28.63 -13.38
CA SER A 261 4.83 27.47 -14.28
C SER A 261 4.00 26.28 -13.77
N GLY A 262 3.90 26.08 -12.45
CA GLY A 262 3.10 25.03 -11.86
C GLY A 262 1.66 24.99 -12.39
N PRO A 263 0.90 26.12 -12.39
CA PRO A 263 -0.47 26.18 -12.92
C PRO A 263 -0.59 25.98 -14.44
N ARG A 264 0.52 26.07 -15.19
CA ARG A 264 0.53 25.78 -16.64
C ARG A 264 0.65 24.27 -16.90
N VAL A 265 1.35 23.55 -16.02
CA VAL A 265 1.52 22.10 -16.10
C VAL A 265 0.30 21.37 -15.50
N VAL A 266 -0.07 21.73 -14.28
CA VAL A 266 -1.26 21.20 -13.60
C VAL A 266 -2.36 22.26 -13.62
N ASN A 267 -3.10 22.32 -14.70
CA ASN A 267 -4.12 23.31 -14.98
C ASN A 267 -5.55 22.79 -14.74
N ALA A 268 -6.55 23.58 -15.15
CA ALA A 268 -7.96 23.20 -15.00
C ALA A 268 -8.33 21.91 -15.78
N GLU A 269 -7.70 21.68 -16.94
CA GLU A 269 -7.91 20.47 -17.72
C GLU A 269 -7.33 19.24 -16.99
N THR A 270 -6.11 19.35 -16.44
CA THR A 270 -5.52 18.31 -15.61
C THR A 270 -6.45 17.94 -14.44
N LYS A 271 -7.01 18.95 -13.76
CA LYS A 271 -7.98 18.73 -12.68
C LYS A 271 -9.28 18.07 -13.18
N ALA A 272 -9.73 18.37 -14.38
CA ALA A 272 -10.87 17.68 -14.98
C ALA A 272 -10.59 16.20 -15.22
N ARG A 273 -9.39 15.85 -15.75
CA ARG A 273 -8.95 14.44 -15.90
C ARG A 273 -8.88 13.71 -14.55
N MET A 274 -8.41 14.36 -13.49
CA MET A 274 -8.45 13.78 -12.15
C MET A 274 -9.87 13.46 -11.68
N LYS A 275 -10.85 14.29 -12.03
CA LYS A 275 -12.27 14.00 -11.75
C LYS A 275 -12.80 12.80 -12.54
N ASP A 276 -12.37 12.65 -13.79
CA ASP A 276 -12.71 11.47 -14.60
C ASP A 276 -12.18 10.20 -13.94
N VAL A 277 -10.91 10.21 -13.49
CA VAL A 277 -10.30 9.09 -12.73
C VAL A 277 -11.10 8.76 -11.46
N LEU A 278 -11.48 9.77 -10.68
CA LEU A 278 -12.31 9.56 -9.49
C LEU A 278 -13.68 8.98 -9.85
N THR A 279 -14.30 9.43 -10.93
CA THR A 279 -15.58 8.91 -11.42
C THR A 279 -15.46 7.43 -11.82
N ASP A 280 -14.39 7.04 -12.51
CA ASP A 280 -14.14 5.64 -12.88
C ASP A 280 -13.97 4.73 -11.66
N ILE A 281 -13.37 5.26 -10.59
CA ILE A 281 -13.26 4.56 -9.31
C ILE A 281 -14.65 4.41 -8.67
N GLN A 282 -15.38 5.51 -8.50
CA GLN A 282 -16.69 5.54 -7.83
C GLN A 282 -17.76 4.72 -8.54
N THR A 283 -17.73 4.68 -9.86
CA THR A 283 -18.65 3.86 -10.68
C THR A 283 -18.27 2.39 -10.76
N GLY A 284 -17.09 2.00 -10.26
CA GLY A 284 -16.55 0.65 -10.35
C GLY A 284 -15.96 0.32 -11.73
N ALA A 285 -15.86 1.28 -12.65
CA ALA A 285 -15.28 1.06 -13.99
C ALA A 285 -13.82 0.61 -13.89
N PHE A 286 -13.02 1.27 -13.04
CA PHE A 286 -11.64 0.86 -12.76
C PHE A 286 -11.56 -0.55 -12.15
N ALA A 287 -12.34 -0.83 -11.11
CA ALA A 287 -12.36 -2.14 -10.46
C ALA A 287 -12.73 -3.26 -11.44
N LYS A 288 -13.77 -3.06 -12.25
CA LYS A 288 -14.16 -4.00 -13.30
C LYS A 288 -13.02 -4.25 -14.29
N GLY A 289 -12.35 -3.19 -14.76
CA GLY A 289 -11.21 -3.30 -15.67
C GLY A 289 -10.09 -4.14 -15.08
N TRP A 290 -9.70 -3.88 -13.83
CA TRP A 290 -8.66 -4.62 -13.13
C TRP A 290 -9.01 -6.09 -12.89
N ILE A 291 -10.25 -6.37 -12.46
CA ILE A 291 -10.74 -7.74 -12.26
C ILE A 291 -10.69 -8.54 -13.57
N LEU A 292 -11.20 -7.97 -14.68
CA LEU A 292 -11.18 -8.63 -15.97
C LEU A 292 -9.77 -8.84 -16.53
N GLU A 293 -8.87 -7.87 -16.35
CA GLU A 293 -7.46 -7.97 -16.72
C GLU A 293 -6.78 -9.14 -15.98
N ASN A 294 -7.07 -9.32 -14.70
CA ASN A 294 -6.56 -10.45 -13.94
C ASN A 294 -7.15 -11.78 -14.39
N GLN A 295 -8.45 -11.85 -14.66
CA GLN A 295 -9.10 -13.05 -15.20
C GLN A 295 -8.54 -13.46 -16.55
N ALA A 296 -8.12 -12.49 -17.38
CA ALA A 296 -7.45 -12.72 -18.66
C ALA A 296 -5.93 -13.04 -18.55
N ASN A 297 -5.38 -13.23 -17.34
CA ASN A 297 -3.95 -13.43 -17.07
C ASN A 297 -3.06 -12.23 -17.45
N ARG A 298 -3.56 -11.01 -17.29
CA ARG A 298 -2.83 -9.73 -17.36
C ARG A 298 -2.14 -9.42 -18.69
N PRO A 299 -2.78 -9.58 -19.86
CA PRO A 299 -2.13 -9.35 -21.15
C PRO A 299 -1.70 -7.90 -21.34
N GLN A 300 -2.57 -6.93 -21.02
CA GLN A 300 -2.30 -5.52 -21.14
C GLN A 300 -1.29 -5.05 -20.09
N PHE A 301 -1.49 -5.43 -18.84
CA PHE A 301 -0.55 -5.12 -17.75
C PHE A 301 0.87 -5.57 -18.04
N ASN A 302 1.04 -6.80 -18.53
CA ASN A 302 2.34 -7.36 -18.89
C ASN A 302 2.98 -6.65 -20.09
N ALA A 303 2.18 -6.23 -21.08
CA ALA A 303 2.67 -5.50 -22.25
C ALA A 303 3.17 -4.10 -21.84
N ILE A 304 2.38 -3.36 -21.07
CA ILE A 304 2.74 -2.04 -20.56
C ILE A 304 4.00 -2.14 -19.66
N ASN A 305 4.02 -3.09 -18.74
CA ASN A 305 5.17 -3.27 -17.84
C ASN A 305 6.49 -3.52 -18.59
N ARG A 306 6.46 -4.28 -19.69
CA ARG A 306 7.64 -4.47 -20.56
C ARG A 306 8.08 -3.16 -21.21
N SER A 307 7.14 -2.36 -21.72
CA SER A 307 7.44 -1.06 -22.34
C SER A 307 8.06 -0.09 -21.31
N GLU A 308 7.42 0.04 -20.15
CA GLU A 308 7.86 0.95 -19.09
C GLU A 308 9.25 0.59 -18.55
N ASN A 309 9.55 -0.68 -18.37
CA ASN A 309 10.87 -1.14 -17.90
C ASN A 309 12.01 -0.85 -18.89
N ASN A 310 11.68 -0.60 -20.15
CA ASN A 310 12.64 -0.23 -21.22
C ASN A 310 12.63 1.26 -21.55
N HIS A 311 11.85 2.06 -20.83
CA HIS A 311 11.85 3.51 -21.02
C HIS A 311 13.26 4.10 -20.81
N PRO A 312 13.73 5.07 -21.63
CA PRO A 312 15.08 5.65 -21.51
C PRO A 312 15.44 6.13 -20.10
N ILE A 313 14.50 6.72 -19.36
CA ILE A 313 14.71 7.16 -17.97
C ILE A 313 15.10 6.00 -17.04
N GLU A 314 14.52 4.79 -17.26
CA GLU A 314 14.85 3.61 -16.46
C GLU A 314 16.23 3.03 -16.84
N VAL A 315 16.61 3.09 -18.10
CA VAL A 315 17.93 2.65 -18.58
C VAL A 315 19.01 3.53 -17.95
N VAL A 316 18.92 4.83 -18.15
CA VAL A 316 19.85 5.83 -17.58
C VAL A 316 19.86 5.77 -16.05
N GLY A 317 18.66 5.67 -15.44
CA GLY A 317 18.54 5.61 -13.99
C GLY A 317 19.20 4.38 -13.36
N ARG A 318 19.18 3.21 -14.02
CA ARG A 318 19.90 2.02 -13.54
C ARG A 318 21.40 2.24 -13.49
N GLU A 319 21.96 2.82 -14.53
CA GLU A 319 23.40 3.12 -14.63
C GLU A 319 23.82 4.11 -13.53
N LEU A 320 23.07 5.21 -13.38
CA LEU A 320 23.38 6.23 -12.38
C LEU A 320 23.21 5.72 -10.94
N ARG A 321 22.14 4.97 -10.65
CA ARG A 321 21.95 4.36 -9.32
C ARG A 321 23.05 3.36 -8.97
N ALA A 322 23.61 2.66 -9.96
CA ALA A 322 24.74 1.76 -9.73
C ALA A 322 26.02 2.49 -9.29
N LEU A 323 26.18 3.77 -9.67
CA LEU A 323 27.29 4.62 -9.27
C LEU A 323 27.11 5.29 -7.89
N MET A 324 25.93 5.14 -7.25
CA MET A 324 25.60 5.75 -5.96
C MET A 324 25.56 4.69 -4.85
N PRO A 325 26.67 4.41 -4.14
CA PRO A 325 26.75 3.31 -3.17
C PRO A 325 25.86 3.52 -1.93
N PHE A 326 25.44 4.75 -1.66
CA PHE A 326 24.54 5.09 -0.55
C PHE A 326 23.05 4.79 -0.85
N ILE A 327 22.68 4.58 -2.12
CA ILE A 327 21.33 4.14 -2.48
C ILE A 327 21.22 2.66 -2.15
N LYS A 328 20.38 2.34 -1.16
CA LYS A 328 20.10 0.94 -0.81
C LYS A 328 19.57 0.19 -2.03
N LYS A 329 20.21 -0.92 -2.38
CA LYS A 329 19.71 -1.79 -3.45
C LYS A 329 18.28 -2.22 -3.13
N PRO A 330 17.36 -2.18 -4.11
CA PRO A 330 15.99 -2.63 -3.90
C PRO A 330 15.98 -4.09 -3.44
N VAL A 331 15.19 -4.38 -2.41
CA VAL A 331 15.08 -5.70 -1.75
C VAL A 331 14.58 -6.79 -2.71
N ASN A 332 13.93 -6.41 -3.81
CA ASN A 332 13.47 -7.33 -4.85
C ASN A 332 13.70 -6.72 -6.24
N GLN A 333 14.84 -7.03 -6.85
CA GLN A 333 14.82 -7.11 -8.30
C GLN A 333 13.93 -8.31 -8.65
N LYS A 334 12.73 -8.09 -9.21
CA LYS A 334 11.97 -9.14 -9.88
C LYS A 334 12.93 -9.72 -10.92
N LYS A 335 13.40 -10.98 -10.68
CA LYS A 335 14.25 -11.66 -11.67
C LYS A 335 13.50 -11.62 -12.99
N GLU A 336 14.20 -11.17 -14.05
CA GLU A 336 13.76 -11.34 -15.43
C GLU A 336 13.16 -12.74 -15.58
N VAL A 337 11.93 -12.79 -16.06
CA VAL A 337 11.35 -14.04 -16.54
C VAL A 337 12.20 -14.44 -17.76
N VAL A 338 13.21 -15.25 -17.52
CA VAL A 338 13.91 -15.95 -18.59
C VAL A 338 12.87 -16.90 -19.17
N VAL A 339 12.27 -16.48 -20.27
CA VAL A 339 11.53 -17.36 -21.15
C VAL A 339 12.58 -18.26 -21.77
N ASN A 340 12.91 -19.38 -21.10
CA ASN A 340 13.63 -20.46 -21.72
C ASN A 340 12.71 -21.07 -22.79
N GLY A 341 12.84 -20.55 -24.01
CA GLY A 341 12.45 -21.29 -25.20
C GLY A 341 13.40 -22.47 -25.34
N SER A 342 12.95 -23.65 -25.01
CA SER A 342 13.53 -24.89 -25.50
C SER A 342 12.43 -25.71 -26.16
N ARG A 343 12.71 -25.93 -27.38
CA ARG A 343 12.19 -26.77 -28.49
C ARG A 343 11.43 -28.02 -28.04
#